data_4f994ed674538ddd885aa607528498bd
#
_entry.id   4f994ed674538ddd885aa607528498bd
#
_cell.length_a   1.000
_cell.length_b   1.000
_cell.length_c   1.000
_cell.angle_alpha   90.00
_cell.angle_beta   90.00
_cell.angle_gamma   90.00
#
_symmetry.space_group_name_H-M   'P 1'
#
loop_
_entity.id
_entity.type
_entity.pdbx_description
1 polymer ?
#
loop_
_entity_poly.entity_id
_entity_poly.type
_entity_poly.pdbx_seq_one_letter_code
_entity_poly.pdbx_strand_id
1 'polypeptide(L)'
;LTLAQYCVALIGIIPLYLMLYLACNLYTSKRVQGRRLEGGNIVKANTIGILIVMAAFFPLRDVIEPIKYYSRWMLAYFYVINIVLEIIARNLIRWCLRKIRRKGFNLRHLIFVGYSGAAEAFIDRILANPQWGYKISGILDDNKEPGYTYKGIAVLGPTDELEKILENNRLDEIALTLALREYYKLKRIVAICEKSGVHTKFVPDYNDIIPTRPYTEDLLGLPVVNIRHVPLTNTFNMVCKRTVDIVGAVVAIILFSPVMLVTAILVKTTSKGPLIYKQERVGLHNQTFQMYKFRSMEVQSEKS
;
A
#
# COMPACT_ATOMS: atom_id res chain seq x y z
N LEU A 1 22.61 -28.68 27.47
CA LEU A 1 21.47 -27.95 28.05
C LEU A 1 20.33 -28.93 28.31
N THR A 2 19.77 -28.91 29.52
CA THR A 2 18.58 -29.69 29.86
C THR A 2 17.31 -29.01 29.35
N LEU A 3 16.23 -29.78 29.16
CA LEU A 3 14.93 -29.26 28.72
C LEU A 3 14.44 -28.10 29.64
N ALA A 4 14.67 -28.24 30.95
CA ALA A 4 14.32 -27.25 31.96
C ALA A 4 14.98 -25.87 31.71
N GLN A 5 16.26 -25.86 31.29
CA GLN A 5 17.00 -24.64 30.99
C GLN A 5 16.44 -23.90 29.76
N TYR A 6 16.01 -24.64 28.72
CA TYR A 6 15.29 -24.07 27.58
C TYR A 6 13.96 -23.45 28.00
N CYS A 7 13.19 -24.13 28.86
CA CYS A 7 11.92 -23.61 29.36
C CYS A 7 12.08 -22.30 30.14
N VAL A 8 13.13 -22.14 30.92
CA VAL A 8 13.41 -20.88 31.65
C VAL A 8 13.65 -19.72 30.67
N ALA A 9 14.43 -19.94 29.61
CA ALA A 9 14.65 -18.91 28.61
C ALA A 9 13.36 -18.51 27.88
N LEU A 10 12.46 -19.46 27.63
CA LEU A 10 11.17 -19.17 26.99
C LEU A 10 10.27 -18.27 27.84
N ILE A 11 10.37 -18.29 29.18
CA ILE A 11 9.61 -17.40 30.07
C ILE A 11 9.91 -15.92 29.77
N GLY A 12 11.15 -15.59 29.40
CA GLY A 12 11.52 -14.23 28.99
C GLY A 12 11.25 -13.94 27.52
N ILE A 13 11.54 -14.90 26.63
CA ILE A 13 11.43 -14.72 25.19
C ILE A 13 9.98 -14.58 24.73
N ILE A 14 9.05 -15.39 25.26
CA ILE A 14 7.65 -15.37 24.84
C ILE A 14 6.98 -14.00 25.08
N PRO A 15 7.02 -13.42 26.30
CA PRO A 15 6.43 -12.09 26.52
C PRO A 15 7.07 -11.01 25.64
N LEU A 16 8.39 -11.04 25.46
CA LEU A 16 9.10 -10.12 24.58
C LEU A 16 8.55 -10.17 23.16
N TYR A 17 8.42 -11.36 22.57
CA TYR A 17 7.91 -11.51 21.20
C TYR A 17 6.44 -11.12 21.10
N LEU A 18 5.62 -11.43 22.11
CA LEU A 18 4.22 -10.99 22.15
C LEU A 18 4.11 -9.46 22.15
N MET A 19 4.93 -8.77 22.94
CA MET A 19 4.97 -7.30 22.95
C MET A 19 5.43 -6.74 21.59
N LEU A 20 6.45 -7.31 20.98
CA LEU A 20 6.93 -6.89 19.67
C LEU A 20 5.89 -7.12 18.57
N TYR A 21 5.14 -8.21 18.62
CA TYR A 21 4.06 -8.49 17.68
C TYR A 21 2.90 -7.51 17.84
N LEU A 22 2.57 -7.10 19.08
CA LEU A 22 1.63 -6.02 19.34
C LEU A 22 2.14 -4.69 18.76
N ALA A 23 3.38 -4.31 19.06
CA ALA A 23 3.99 -3.07 18.59
C ALA A 23 4.11 -3.02 17.05
N CYS A 24 4.33 -4.17 16.39
CA CYS A 24 4.37 -4.29 14.93
C CYS A 24 2.98 -4.48 14.30
N ASN A 25 1.88 -4.28 15.03
CA ASN A 25 0.51 -4.40 14.54
C ASN A 25 0.18 -5.75 13.88
N LEU A 26 0.77 -6.85 14.38
CA LEU A 26 0.55 -8.19 13.86
C LEU A 26 -0.75 -8.84 14.35
N TYR A 27 -1.38 -8.31 15.41
CA TYR A 27 -2.66 -8.80 15.95
C TYR A 27 -3.88 -8.03 15.45
N THR A 28 -3.69 -6.94 14.71
CA THR A 28 -4.82 -6.21 14.13
C THR A 28 -5.51 -7.04 13.04
N SER A 29 -6.86 -7.04 13.06
CA SER A 29 -7.65 -7.79 12.06
C SER A 29 -7.50 -7.15 10.67
N LYS A 30 -6.82 -7.83 9.77
CA LYS A 30 -6.48 -7.32 8.42
C LYS A 30 -7.17 -8.16 7.35
N ARG A 31 -8.52 -8.07 7.22
CA ARG A 31 -9.30 -8.85 6.26
C ARG A 31 -8.90 -8.59 4.79
N VAL A 32 -8.53 -7.35 4.49
CA VAL A 32 -8.29 -6.84 3.13
C VAL A 32 -6.80 -6.56 2.85
N GLN A 33 -5.95 -6.55 3.87
CA GLN A 33 -4.54 -6.16 3.72
C GLN A 33 -3.71 -7.17 2.93
N GLY A 34 -2.77 -6.63 2.13
CA GLY A 34 -1.83 -7.41 1.31
C GLY A 34 -0.81 -8.21 2.15
N ARG A 35 -0.41 -9.39 1.65
CA ARG A 35 0.56 -10.30 2.29
C ARG A 35 1.95 -9.69 2.49
N ARG A 36 2.37 -8.77 1.60
CA ARG A 36 3.74 -8.21 1.62
C ARG A 36 4.01 -7.36 2.87
N LEU A 37 3.04 -6.54 3.28
CA LEU A 37 3.18 -5.69 4.47
C LEU A 37 3.24 -6.52 5.75
N GLU A 38 2.42 -7.57 5.84
CA GLU A 38 2.43 -8.48 6.98
C GLU A 38 3.76 -9.25 7.08
N GLY A 39 4.27 -9.78 5.96
CA GLY A 39 5.58 -10.44 5.91
C GLY A 39 6.71 -9.50 6.34
N GLY A 40 6.70 -8.25 5.89
CA GLY A 40 7.67 -7.24 6.34
C GLY A 40 7.61 -6.98 7.85
N ASN A 41 6.41 -6.90 8.43
CA ASN A 41 6.24 -6.71 9.87
C ASN A 41 6.71 -7.93 10.67
N ILE A 42 6.50 -9.16 10.17
CA ILE A 42 7.01 -10.39 10.78
C ILE A 42 8.53 -10.36 10.84
N VAL A 43 9.18 -10.10 9.70
CA VAL A 43 10.64 -10.01 9.65
C VAL A 43 11.16 -8.92 10.58
N LYS A 44 10.54 -7.74 10.56
CA LYS A 44 10.91 -6.61 11.44
C LYS A 44 10.82 -6.98 12.93
N ALA A 45 9.68 -7.56 13.36
CA ALA A 45 9.48 -7.94 14.75
C ALA A 45 10.48 -9.01 15.21
N ASN A 46 10.71 -10.02 14.37
CA ASN A 46 11.66 -11.09 14.64
C ASN A 46 13.12 -10.59 14.67
N THR A 47 13.49 -9.67 13.77
CA THR A 47 14.85 -9.07 13.77
C THR A 47 15.10 -8.25 15.04
N ILE A 48 14.13 -7.41 15.44
CA ILE A 48 14.27 -6.63 16.68
C ILE A 48 14.30 -7.59 17.88
N GLY A 49 13.46 -8.61 17.91
CA GLY A 49 13.41 -9.59 18.98
C GLY A 49 14.73 -10.35 19.18
N ILE A 50 15.29 -10.87 18.08
CA ILE A 50 16.57 -11.60 18.18
C ILE A 50 17.72 -10.68 18.59
N LEU A 51 17.75 -9.42 18.14
CA LEU A 51 18.76 -8.44 18.55
C LEU A 51 18.67 -8.15 20.06
N ILE A 52 17.45 -7.99 20.60
CA ILE A 52 17.24 -7.78 22.04
C ILE A 52 17.68 -9.02 22.83
N VAL A 53 17.34 -10.22 22.37
CA VAL A 53 17.74 -11.48 23.01
C VAL A 53 19.26 -11.60 23.01
N MET A 54 19.93 -11.29 21.88
CA MET A 54 21.40 -11.31 21.80
C MET A 54 22.02 -10.28 22.72
N ALA A 55 21.49 -9.05 22.76
CA ALA A 55 21.98 -7.99 23.64
C ALA A 55 21.81 -8.31 25.13
N ALA A 56 20.71 -9.01 25.49
CA ALA A 56 20.49 -9.47 26.88
C ALA A 56 21.40 -10.67 27.24
N PHE A 57 21.60 -11.60 26.31
CA PHE A 57 22.38 -12.81 26.58
C PHE A 57 23.89 -12.52 26.67
N PHE A 58 24.38 -11.50 25.95
CA PHE A 58 25.82 -11.18 25.95
C PHE A 58 26.34 -10.79 27.34
N PRO A 59 25.75 -9.82 28.08
CA PRO A 59 26.22 -9.46 29.42
C PRO A 59 25.87 -10.51 30.49
N LEU A 60 24.78 -11.28 30.30
CA LEU A 60 24.32 -12.28 31.28
C LEU A 60 25.09 -13.62 31.17
N ARG A 61 25.91 -13.77 30.13
CA ARG A 61 26.65 -15.00 29.86
C ARG A 61 27.57 -15.43 31.02
N ASP A 62 28.18 -14.45 31.68
CA ASP A 62 29.10 -14.71 32.78
C ASP A 62 28.45 -14.76 34.16
N VAL A 63 27.18 -14.32 34.25
CA VAL A 63 26.39 -14.25 35.48
C VAL A 63 25.44 -15.45 35.63
N ILE A 64 24.87 -15.92 34.52
CA ILE A 64 23.88 -17.01 34.53
C ILE A 64 24.45 -18.24 33.79
N GLU A 65 24.84 -19.27 34.54
CA GLU A 65 25.44 -20.49 33.96
C GLU A 65 24.70 -21.08 32.75
N PRO A 66 23.37 -21.21 32.71
CA PRO A 66 22.69 -21.76 31.55
C PRO A 66 22.94 -20.98 30.26
N ILE A 67 23.10 -19.63 30.33
CA ILE A 67 23.28 -18.77 29.16
C ILE A 67 24.63 -19.00 28.47
N LYS A 68 25.66 -19.42 29.21
CA LYS A 68 26.99 -19.71 28.70
C LYS A 68 27.01 -20.79 27.62
N TYR A 69 26.07 -21.73 27.67
CA TYR A 69 25.99 -22.87 26.75
C TYR A 69 25.12 -22.62 25.50
N TYR A 70 24.48 -21.45 25.35
CA TYR A 70 23.69 -21.15 24.16
C TYR A 70 24.60 -20.88 22.96
N SER A 71 24.44 -21.69 21.93
CA SER A 71 25.19 -21.55 20.68
C SER A 71 24.65 -20.40 19.85
N ARG A 72 25.55 -19.64 19.20
CA ARG A 72 25.17 -18.60 18.22
C ARG A 72 24.35 -19.19 17.07
N TRP A 73 24.67 -20.41 16.64
CA TRP A 73 23.93 -21.13 15.60
C TRP A 73 22.50 -21.45 16.03
N MET A 74 22.28 -21.75 17.30
CA MET A 74 20.95 -21.99 17.84
C MET A 74 20.07 -20.73 17.72
N LEU A 75 20.60 -19.56 18.02
CA LEU A 75 19.88 -18.29 17.85
C LEU A 75 19.59 -18.00 16.37
N ALA A 76 20.50 -18.31 15.48
CA ALA A 76 20.30 -18.19 14.04
C ALA A 76 19.19 -19.14 13.54
N TYR A 77 19.24 -20.41 13.94
CA TYR A 77 18.17 -21.36 13.62
C TYR A 77 16.83 -20.95 14.22
N PHE A 78 16.81 -20.49 15.48
CA PHE A 78 15.59 -19.99 16.11
C PHE A 78 14.99 -18.83 15.30
N TYR A 79 15.79 -17.86 14.88
CA TYR A 79 15.35 -16.74 14.06
C TYR A 79 14.70 -17.20 12.76
N VAL A 80 15.38 -18.04 11.99
CA VAL A 80 14.90 -18.52 10.69
C VAL A 80 13.64 -19.38 10.86
N ILE A 81 13.68 -20.35 11.77
CA ILE A 81 12.57 -21.28 12.02
C ILE A 81 11.33 -20.50 12.51
N ASN A 82 11.50 -19.55 13.43
CA ASN A 82 10.40 -18.76 13.95
C ASN A 82 9.70 -17.96 12.84
N ILE A 83 10.44 -17.26 11.98
CA ILE A 83 9.88 -16.54 10.83
C ILE A 83 9.12 -17.51 9.90
N VAL A 84 9.71 -18.65 9.56
CA VAL A 84 9.11 -19.61 8.65
C VAL A 84 7.81 -20.18 9.24
N LEU A 85 7.87 -20.63 10.49
CA LEU A 85 6.69 -21.17 11.19
C LEU A 85 5.58 -20.13 11.33
N GLU A 86 5.92 -18.89 11.65
CA GLU A 86 4.95 -17.81 11.76
C GLU A 86 4.28 -17.50 10.42
N ILE A 87 5.04 -17.42 9.34
CA ILE A 87 4.51 -17.23 7.99
C ILE A 87 3.59 -18.39 7.60
N ILE A 88 3.99 -19.62 7.88
CA ILE A 88 3.19 -20.83 7.58
C ILE A 88 1.89 -20.81 8.39
N ALA A 89 1.98 -20.62 9.72
CA ALA A 89 0.81 -20.59 10.60
C ALA A 89 -0.20 -19.52 10.19
N ARG A 90 0.26 -18.30 9.89
CA ARG A 90 -0.60 -17.19 9.43
C ARG A 90 -1.25 -17.46 8.09
N ASN A 91 -0.51 -18.06 7.13
CA ASN A 91 -1.07 -18.44 5.85
C ASN A 91 -2.12 -19.56 6.00
N LEU A 92 -1.89 -20.52 6.88
CA LEU A 92 -2.83 -21.60 7.18
C LEU A 92 -4.12 -21.05 7.82
N ILE A 93 -3.99 -20.23 8.86
CA ILE A 93 -5.14 -19.57 9.50
C ILE A 93 -5.94 -18.76 8.47
N ARG A 94 -5.25 -17.99 7.64
CA ARG A 94 -5.88 -17.20 6.57
C ARG A 94 -6.59 -18.07 5.55
N TRP A 95 -6.00 -19.19 5.16
CA TRP A 95 -6.61 -20.15 4.24
C TRP A 95 -7.88 -20.76 4.85
N CYS A 96 -7.82 -21.22 6.10
CA CYS A 96 -8.99 -21.73 6.84
C CYS A 96 -10.10 -20.68 6.93
N LEU A 97 -9.78 -19.45 7.34
CA LEU A 97 -10.75 -18.37 7.46
C LEU A 97 -11.38 -18.01 6.12
N ARG A 98 -10.61 -17.99 5.02
CA ARG A 98 -11.14 -17.77 3.67
C ARG A 98 -12.11 -18.87 3.25
N LYS A 99 -11.78 -20.12 3.55
CA LYS A 99 -12.64 -21.28 3.25
C LYS A 99 -13.96 -21.21 4.03
N ILE A 100 -13.90 -20.84 5.32
CA ILE A 100 -15.06 -20.67 6.19
C ILE A 100 -15.96 -19.53 5.70
N ARG A 101 -15.37 -18.38 5.34
CA ARG A 101 -16.12 -17.21 4.83
C ARG A 101 -16.80 -17.49 3.50
N ARG A 102 -16.16 -18.23 2.58
CA ARG A 102 -16.79 -18.66 1.32
C ARG A 102 -18.01 -19.55 1.55
N LYS A 103 -18.08 -20.26 2.67
CA LYS A 103 -19.23 -21.06 3.08
C LYS A 103 -20.34 -20.26 3.77
N GLY A 104 -20.18 -18.91 3.88
CA GLY A 104 -21.16 -18.03 4.50
C GLY A 104 -21.04 -17.84 6.01
N PHE A 105 -19.97 -18.37 6.65
CA PHE A 105 -19.74 -18.19 8.07
C PHE A 105 -18.77 -17.03 8.34
N ASN A 106 -18.84 -16.43 9.52
CA ASN A 106 -18.01 -15.30 9.95
C ASN A 106 -18.07 -14.11 8.97
N LEU A 107 -19.28 -13.83 8.48
CA LEU A 107 -19.55 -12.69 7.62
C LEU A 107 -19.71 -11.42 8.47
N ARG A 108 -19.38 -10.27 7.89
CA ARG A 108 -19.69 -8.95 8.42
C ARG A 108 -20.81 -8.33 7.61
N HIS A 109 -21.86 -7.91 8.29
CA HIS A 109 -22.98 -7.22 7.69
C HIS A 109 -22.61 -5.75 7.47
N LEU A 110 -22.63 -5.35 6.20
CA LEU A 110 -22.27 -4.01 5.75
C LEU A 110 -23.47 -3.33 5.10
N ILE A 111 -23.72 -2.08 5.48
CA ILE A 111 -24.67 -1.21 4.80
C ILE A 111 -23.95 -0.03 4.15
N PHE A 112 -24.42 0.36 2.97
CA PHE A 112 -23.94 1.54 2.27
C PHE A 112 -24.87 2.72 2.52
N VAL A 113 -24.29 3.90 2.73
CA VAL A 113 -25.03 5.17 2.86
C VAL A 113 -24.55 6.12 1.79
N GLY A 114 -25.40 6.36 0.81
CA GLY A 114 -25.14 7.06 -0.45
C GLY A 114 -24.81 6.12 -1.60
N TYR A 115 -25.51 6.29 -2.72
CA TYR A 115 -25.23 5.60 -3.98
C TYR A 115 -24.40 6.51 -4.89
N SER A 116 -23.18 6.10 -5.16
CA SER A 116 -22.21 6.85 -5.97
C SER A 116 -21.26 5.91 -6.71
N GLY A 117 -20.41 6.43 -7.57
CA GLY A 117 -19.34 5.66 -8.22
C GLY A 117 -18.42 4.97 -7.22
N ALA A 118 -18.19 5.55 -6.04
CA ALA A 118 -17.44 4.92 -4.96
C ALA A 118 -18.18 3.72 -4.36
N ALA A 119 -19.52 3.80 -4.21
CA ALA A 119 -20.34 2.67 -3.78
C ALA A 119 -20.25 1.51 -4.76
N GLU A 120 -20.45 1.77 -6.05
CA GLU A 120 -20.36 0.74 -7.10
C GLU A 120 -18.99 0.07 -7.11
N ALA A 121 -17.91 0.86 -7.09
CA ALA A 121 -16.54 0.34 -7.06
C ALA A 121 -16.25 -0.49 -5.80
N PHE A 122 -16.84 -0.16 -4.65
CA PHE A 122 -16.64 -0.93 -3.43
C PHE A 122 -17.46 -2.22 -3.46
N ILE A 123 -18.71 -2.16 -3.90
CA ILE A 123 -19.58 -3.33 -4.10
C ILE A 123 -18.91 -4.32 -5.04
N ASP A 124 -18.39 -3.86 -6.16
CA ASP A 124 -17.72 -4.70 -7.16
C ASP A 124 -16.51 -5.43 -6.57
N ARG A 125 -15.72 -4.72 -5.75
CA ARG A 125 -14.58 -5.34 -5.05
C ARG A 125 -15.01 -6.39 -4.03
N ILE A 126 -16.12 -6.18 -3.32
CA ILE A 126 -16.66 -7.17 -2.37
C ILE A 126 -17.14 -8.41 -3.13
N LEU A 127 -17.92 -8.23 -4.19
CA LEU A 127 -18.46 -9.34 -5.00
C LEU A 127 -17.35 -10.13 -5.69
N ALA A 128 -16.29 -9.47 -6.16
CA ALA A 128 -15.12 -10.12 -6.73
C ALA A 128 -14.28 -10.87 -5.68
N ASN A 129 -14.46 -10.58 -4.37
CA ASN A 129 -13.64 -11.13 -3.29
C ASN A 129 -14.48 -11.71 -2.14
N PRO A 130 -15.26 -12.77 -2.36
CA PRO A 130 -16.13 -13.36 -1.34
C PRO A 130 -15.35 -13.85 -0.11
N GLN A 131 -14.06 -14.12 -0.25
CA GLN A 131 -13.17 -14.48 0.86
C GLN A 131 -12.94 -13.35 1.88
N TRP A 132 -13.32 -12.10 1.59
CA TRP A 132 -13.30 -11.02 2.58
C TRP A 132 -14.38 -11.19 3.63
N GLY A 133 -15.45 -11.93 3.30
CA GLY A 133 -16.55 -12.25 4.21
C GLY A 133 -17.40 -11.05 4.55
N TYR A 134 -17.75 -10.24 3.55
CA TYR A 134 -18.78 -9.21 3.67
C TYR A 134 -20.11 -9.73 3.13
N LYS A 135 -21.19 -9.40 3.84
CA LYS A 135 -22.57 -9.54 3.38
C LYS A 135 -23.18 -8.14 3.33
N ILE A 136 -23.49 -7.69 2.13
CA ILE A 136 -24.09 -6.38 1.93
C ILE A 136 -25.58 -6.50 2.27
N SER A 137 -26.04 -5.70 3.23
CA SER A 137 -27.43 -5.67 3.67
C SER A 137 -28.31 -4.81 2.78
N GLY A 138 -27.75 -3.79 2.15
CA GLY A 138 -28.43 -2.88 1.24
C GLY A 138 -27.73 -1.53 1.12
N ILE A 139 -28.40 -0.63 0.42
CA ILE A 139 -27.94 0.74 0.18
C ILE A 139 -29.03 1.69 0.67
N LEU A 140 -28.65 2.79 1.30
CA LEU A 140 -29.53 3.92 1.60
C LEU A 140 -29.15 5.09 0.70
N ASP A 141 -30.12 5.62 -0.03
CA ASP A 141 -29.88 6.76 -0.92
C ASP A 141 -31.14 7.60 -1.10
N ASP A 142 -30.97 8.91 -1.22
CA ASP A 142 -32.08 9.85 -1.34
C ASP A 142 -32.46 10.14 -2.80
N ASN A 143 -31.61 9.80 -3.76
CA ASN A 143 -31.81 10.09 -5.19
C ASN A 143 -32.28 8.85 -5.98
N LYS A 144 -32.22 7.68 -5.38
CA LYS A 144 -32.65 6.42 -5.99
C LYS A 144 -33.96 5.94 -5.33
N GLU A 145 -34.86 5.48 -6.13
CA GLU A 145 -36.15 4.93 -5.63
C GLU A 145 -35.89 3.63 -4.83
N PRO A 146 -36.61 3.42 -3.72
CA PRO A 146 -36.59 2.16 -2.99
C PRO A 146 -36.91 1.00 -3.94
N GLY A 147 -36.10 -0.07 -3.88
CA GLY A 147 -36.20 -1.20 -4.78
C GLY A 147 -35.29 -1.14 -6.02
N TYR A 148 -34.67 -0.02 -6.34
CA TYR A 148 -33.59 0.01 -7.32
C TYR A 148 -32.47 -0.97 -6.90
N THR A 149 -31.95 -1.73 -7.85
CA THR A 149 -30.92 -2.75 -7.55
C THR A 149 -29.65 -2.55 -8.37
N TYR A 150 -28.51 -2.65 -7.70
CA TYR A 150 -27.19 -2.73 -8.34
C TYR A 150 -26.56 -4.10 -8.05
N LYS A 151 -26.37 -4.91 -9.09
CA LYS A 151 -25.84 -6.30 -8.98
C LYS A 151 -26.53 -7.15 -7.89
N GLY A 152 -27.84 -7.01 -7.77
CA GLY A 152 -28.65 -7.74 -6.80
C GLY A 152 -28.69 -7.15 -5.39
N ILE A 153 -28.10 -5.98 -5.17
CA ILE A 153 -28.14 -5.25 -3.90
C ILE A 153 -29.16 -4.13 -4.04
N ALA A 154 -30.20 -4.15 -3.20
CA ALA A 154 -31.31 -3.21 -3.27
C ALA A 154 -31.02 -1.91 -2.51
N VAL A 155 -31.58 -0.81 -3.03
CA VAL A 155 -31.77 0.43 -2.28
C VAL A 155 -32.94 0.22 -1.35
N LEU A 156 -32.76 0.36 -0.05
CA LEU A 156 -33.76 0.07 0.98
C LEU A 156 -34.65 1.27 1.26
N GLY A 157 -34.10 2.48 1.15
CA GLY A 157 -34.82 3.71 1.43
C GLY A 157 -33.89 4.92 1.52
N PRO A 158 -34.38 6.06 1.99
CA PRO A 158 -33.63 7.29 2.14
C PRO A 158 -32.59 7.20 3.27
N THR A 159 -31.61 8.10 3.26
CA THR A 159 -30.55 8.16 4.26
C THR A 159 -31.08 8.44 5.68
N ASP A 160 -32.25 9.04 5.80
CA ASP A 160 -32.92 9.33 7.07
C ASP A 160 -33.38 8.07 7.81
N GLU A 161 -33.58 6.95 7.13
CA GLU A 161 -33.96 5.68 7.74
C GLU A 161 -32.77 4.95 8.40
N LEU A 162 -31.56 5.51 8.31
CA LEU A 162 -30.37 4.87 8.86
C LEU A 162 -30.50 4.58 10.37
N GLU A 163 -31.02 5.51 11.17
CA GLU A 163 -31.16 5.33 12.61
C GLU A 163 -32.10 4.16 12.93
N LYS A 164 -33.25 4.09 12.25
CA LYS A 164 -34.23 3.00 12.38
C LYS A 164 -33.66 1.63 11.96
N ILE A 165 -32.84 1.61 10.91
CA ILE A 165 -32.20 0.38 10.43
C ILE A 165 -31.16 -0.10 11.43
N LEU A 166 -30.40 0.81 12.03
CA LEU A 166 -29.39 0.50 13.05
C LEU A 166 -30.02 -0.08 14.33
N GLU A 167 -31.21 0.38 14.71
CA GLU A 167 -31.94 -0.15 15.86
C GLU A 167 -32.47 -1.58 15.63
N ASN A 168 -32.91 -1.87 14.42
CA ASN A 168 -33.60 -3.13 14.10
C ASN A 168 -32.68 -4.23 13.54
N ASN A 169 -31.47 -3.88 13.09
CA ASN A 169 -30.56 -4.82 12.43
C ASN A 169 -29.19 -4.83 13.09
N ARG A 170 -28.61 -6.02 13.25
CA ARG A 170 -27.24 -6.17 13.67
C ARG A 170 -26.31 -5.91 12.49
N LEU A 171 -25.78 -4.70 12.40
CA LEU A 171 -24.78 -4.29 11.43
C LEU A 171 -23.39 -4.25 12.07
N ASP A 172 -22.39 -4.74 11.35
CA ASP A 172 -21.01 -4.73 11.80
C ASP A 172 -20.23 -3.52 11.26
N GLU A 173 -20.60 -3.05 10.08
CA GLU A 173 -19.92 -1.93 9.42
C GLU A 173 -20.89 -1.06 8.62
N ILE A 174 -20.60 0.24 8.57
CA ILE A 174 -21.28 1.23 7.74
C ILE A 174 -20.26 1.82 6.77
N ALA A 175 -20.56 1.86 5.48
CA ALA A 175 -19.75 2.53 4.48
C ALA A 175 -20.49 3.80 4.01
N LEU A 176 -19.92 4.96 4.33
CA LEU A 176 -20.40 6.25 3.83
C LEU A 176 -19.81 6.48 2.45
N THR A 177 -20.64 6.43 1.43
CA THR A 177 -20.27 6.53 0.02
C THR A 177 -21.10 7.61 -0.69
N LEU A 178 -21.37 8.70 0.01
CA LEU A 178 -22.11 9.84 -0.52
C LEU A 178 -21.42 10.45 -1.74
N ALA A 179 -22.20 10.87 -2.73
CA ALA A 179 -21.68 11.71 -3.80
C ALA A 179 -21.20 13.06 -3.27
N LEU A 180 -20.17 13.65 -3.88
CA LEU A 180 -19.58 14.93 -3.42
C LEU A 180 -20.60 16.03 -3.17
N ARG A 181 -21.61 16.12 -4.04
CA ARG A 181 -22.72 17.10 -3.91
C ARG A 181 -23.56 16.92 -2.65
N GLU A 182 -23.46 15.78 -1.98
CA GLU A 182 -24.27 15.43 -0.79
C GLU A 182 -23.46 15.48 0.51
N TYR A 183 -22.23 15.95 0.47
CA TYR A 183 -21.37 16.04 1.66
C TYR A 183 -21.91 16.97 2.74
N TYR A 184 -22.85 17.86 2.42
CA TYR A 184 -23.56 18.64 3.42
C TYR A 184 -24.35 17.78 4.43
N LYS A 185 -24.76 16.56 4.05
CA LYS A 185 -25.44 15.57 4.92
C LYS A 185 -24.46 14.83 5.84
N LEU A 186 -23.16 14.84 5.52
CA LEU A 186 -22.14 14.00 6.16
C LEU A 186 -22.10 14.20 7.69
N LYS A 187 -22.15 15.46 8.15
CA LYS A 187 -22.12 15.77 9.58
C LYS A 187 -23.25 15.09 10.36
N ARG A 188 -24.47 15.11 9.82
CA ARG A 188 -25.65 14.48 10.45
C ARG A 188 -25.50 12.95 10.44
N ILE A 189 -25.12 12.37 9.31
CA ILE A 189 -24.98 10.91 9.16
C ILE A 189 -23.88 10.38 10.08
N VAL A 190 -22.74 11.06 10.15
CA VAL A 190 -21.64 10.68 11.06
C VAL A 190 -22.10 10.71 12.52
N ALA A 191 -22.87 11.73 12.93
CA ALA A 191 -23.40 11.78 14.29
C ALA A 191 -24.31 10.58 14.65
N ILE A 192 -25.14 10.14 13.70
CA ILE A 192 -25.98 8.93 13.86
C ILE A 192 -25.07 7.68 13.98
N CYS A 193 -24.07 7.58 13.11
CA CYS A 193 -23.12 6.46 13.14
C CYS A 193 -22.33 6.39 14.47
N GLU A 194 -21.84 7.51 14.96
CA GLU A 194 -21.10 7.58 16.23
C GLU A 194 -21.99 7.17 17.42
N LYS A 195 -23.25 7.63 17.45
CA LYS A 195 -24.23 7.25 18.47
C LYS A 195 -24.50 5.75 18.48
N SER A 196 -24.47 5.10 17.32
CA SER A 196 -24.73 3.66 17.17
C SER A 196 -23.57 2.78 17.64
N GLY A 197 -22.34 3.29 17.71
CA GLY A 197 -21.10 2.54 17.99
C GLY A 197 -20.69 1.54 16.90
N VAL A 198 -21.39 1.51 15.75
CA VAL A 198 -21.05 0.64 14.62
C VAL A 198 -19.83 1.19 13.87
N HIS A 199 -18.91 0.30 13.50
CA HIS A 199 -17.69 0.71 12.80
C HIS A 199 -18.01 1.36 11.46
N THR A 200 -17.72 2.65 11.36
CA THR A 200 -18.04 3.46 10.19
C THR A 200 -16.80 3.75 9.37
N LYS A 201 -16.91 3.59 8.05
CA LYS A 201 -15.86 3.92 7.07
C LYS A 201 -16.38 4.98 6.13
N PHE A 202 -15.57 5.99 5.90
CA PHE A 202 -15.83 6.98 4.86
C PHE A 202 -15.04 6.62 3.60
N VAL A 203 -15.76 6.45 2.48
CA VAL A 203 -15.19 6.18 1.15
C VAL A 203 -15.54 7.34 0.25
N PRO A 204 -14.65 8.30 0.09
CA PRO A 204 -14.95 9.50 -0.66
C PRO A 204 -15.08 9.23 -2.15
N ASP A 205 -16.07 9.86 -2.78
CA ASP A 205 -16.37 9.76 -4.21
C ASP A 205 -15.70 10.89 -4.98
N TYR A 206 -14.41 10.70 -5.28
CA TYR A 206 -13.62 11.64 -6.09
C TYR A 206 -13.05 11.02 -7.36
N ASN A 207 -13.49 9.81 -7.73
CA ASN A 207 -12.95 9.10 -8.91
C ASN A 207 -13.21 9.88 -10.20
N ASP A 208 -14.34 10.57 -10.31
CA ASP A 208 -14.71 11.37 -11.48
C ASP A 208 -13.92 12.69 -11.57
N ILE A 209 -13.33 13.14 -10.45
CA ILE A 209 -12.59 14.42 -10.37
C ILE A 209 -11.10 14.19 -10.45
N ILE A 210 -10.61 13.10 -9.85
CA ILE A 210 -9.19 12.75 -9.79
C ILE A 210 -8.91 11.57 -10.72
N PRO A 211 -8.41 11.81 -11.95
CA PRO A 211 -8.18 10.75 -12.94
C PRO A 211 -6.98 9.85 -12.59
N THR A 212 -6.25 10.19 -11.55
CA THR A 212 -5.07 9.44 -11.09
C THR A 212 -5.40 8.59 -9.86
N ARG A 213 -4.45 7.79 -9.39
CA ARG A 213 -4.60 7.05 -8.14
C ARG A 213 -4.19 7.94 -6.96
N PRO A 214 -5.15 8.54 -6.25
CA PRO A 214 -4.84 9.34 -5.07
C PRO A 214 -4.34 8.45 -3.94
N TYR A 215 -3.51 9.00 -3.07
CA TYR A 215 -3.12 8.36 -1.82
C TYR A 215 -3.30 9.33 -0.65
N THR A 216 -3.63 8.77 0.50
CA THR A 216 -3.81 9.54 1.73
C THR A 216 -2.51 9.57 2.52
N GLU A 217 -2.16 10.75 3.00
CA GLU A 217 -1.04 11.02 3.91
C GLU A 217 -1.59 11.66 5.18
N ASP A 218 -0.99 11.34 6.31
CA ASP A 218 -1.34 11.96 7.58
C ASP A 218 -0.27 13.01 7.95
N LEU A 219 -0.66 14.27 7.95
CA LEU A 219 0.16 15.36 8.41
C LEU A 219 -0.23 15.73 9.84
N LEU A 220 0.39 15.08 10.82
CA LEU A 220 0.16 15.34 12.26
C LEU A 220 -1.33 15.30 12.67
N GLY A 221 -2.07 14.31 12.17
CA GLY A 221 -3.49 14.15 12.44
C GLY A 221 -4.41 14.80 11.41
N LEU A 222 -3.87 15.50 10.42
CA LEU A 222 -4.63 16.03 9.28
C LEU A 222 -4.53 15.06 8.09
N PRO A 223 -5.63 14.40 7.70
CA PRO A 223 -5.63 13.53 6.52
C PRO A 223 -5.57 14.37 5.24
N VAL A 224 -4.48 14.24 4.49
CA VAL A 224 -4.27 14.91 3.21
C VAL A 224 -4.41 13.91 2.08
N VAL A 225 -5.24 14.22 1.08
CA VAL A 225 -5.39 13.42 -0.12
C VAL A 225 -4.52 13.98 -1.23
N ASN A 226 -3.44 13.29 -1.54
CA ASN A 226 -2.57 13.66 -2.65
C ASN A 226 -3.18 13.17 -3.97
N ILE A 227 -3.39 14.10 -4.90
CA ILE A 227 -4.05 13.83 -6.19
C ILE A 227 -3.17 12.96 -7.10
N ARG A 228 -1.85 13.13 -7.02
CA ARG A 228 -0.90 12.44 -7.90
C ARG A 228 0.25 11.84 -7.11
N HIS A 229 0.45 10.54 -7.28
CA HIS A 229 1.65 9.88 -6.77
C HIS A 229 2.81 10.08 -7.75
N VAL A 230 3.84 10.82 -7.34
CA VAL A 230 5.08 10.98 -8.10
C VAL A 230 6.16 10.12 -7.44
N PRO A 231 6.55 8.97 -8.03
CA PRO A 231 7.52 8.06 -7.42
C PRO A 231 8.89 8.69 -7.14
N LEU A 232 9.23 9.76 -7.87
CA LEU A 232 10.50 10.47 -7.77
C LEU A 232 10.57 11.51 -6.63
N THR A 233 9.49 11.70 -5.86
CA THR A 233 9.56 12.52 -4.63
C THR A 233 10.34 11.81 -3.52
N ASN A 234 10.46 10.48 -3.58
CA ASN A 234 11.29 9.72 -2.66
C ASN A 234 12.77 9.87 -3.04
N THR A 235 13.58 10.39 -2.11
CA THR A 235 15.02 10.61 -2.30
C THR A 235 15.76 9.36 -2.77
N PHE A 236 15.43 8.20 -2.21
CA PHE A 236 16.05 6.93 -2.62
C PHE A 236 15.77 6.61 -4.09
N ASN A 237 14.52 6.74 -4.53
CA ASN A 237 14.14 6.50 -5.93
C ASN A 237 14.80 7.50 -6.88
N MET A 238 14.95 8.76 -6.44
CA MET A 238 15.64 9.80 -7.20
C MET A 238 17.13 9.47 -7.39
N VAL A 239 17.81 9.05 -6.30
CA VAL A 239 19.22 8.63 -6.37
C VAL A 239 19.39 7.39 -7.25
N CYS A 240 18.58 6.37 -7.05
CA CYS A 240 18.60 5.16 -7.88
C CYS A 240 18.40 5.49 -9.36
N LYS A 241 17.40 6.32 -9.65
CA LYS A 241 17.15 6.76 -11.03
C LYS A 241 18.37 7.48 -11.60
N ARG A 242 18.96 8.43 -10.85
CA ARG A 242 20.12 9.20 -11.32
C ARG A 242 21.31 8.28 -11.60
N THR A 243 21.54 7.31 -10.74
CA THR A 243 22.62 6.32 -10.93
C THR A 243 22.41 5.49 -12.20
N VAL A 244 21.18 4.99 -12.39
CA VAL A 244 20.84 4.22 -13.60
C VAL A 244 20.96 5.07 -14.86
N ASP A 245 20.51 6.34 -14.81
CA ASP A 245 20.62 7.26 -15.95
C ASP A 245 22.09 7.50 -16.35
N ILE A 246 22.98 7.73 -15.36
CA ILE A 246 24.41 7.98 -15.61
C ILE A 246 25.09 6.72 -16.16
N VAL A 247 24.93 5.58 -15.48
CA VAL A 247 25.54 4.31 -15.89
C VAL A 247 25.03 3.90 -17.26
N GLY A 248 23.72 3.98 -17.48
CA GLY A 248 23.09 3.67 -18.77
C GLY A 248 23.59 4.59 -19.89
N ALA A 249 23.74 5.89 -19.64
CA ALA A 249 24.28 6.84 -20.63
C ALA A 249 25.74 6.51 -20.98
N VAL A 250 26.58 6.22 -20.00
CA VAL A 250 27.98 5.84 -20.23
C VAL A 250 28.07 4.55 -21.07
N VAL A 251 27.33 3.52 -20.68
CA VAL A 251 27.29 2.26 -21.44
C VAL A 251 26.79 2.47 -22.86
N ALA A 252 25.73 3.26 -23.04
CA ALA A 252 25.20 3.58 -24.36
C ALA A 252 26.20 4.35 -25.22
N ILE A 253 26.89 5.33 -24.69
CA ILE A 253 27.96 6.08 -25.42
C ILE A 253 29.07 5.14 -25.86
N ILE A 254 29.55 4.26 -24.97
CA ILE A 254 30.60 3.29 -25.33
C ILE A 254 30.12 2.33 -26.40
N LEU A 255 28.92 1.76 -26.25
CA LEU A 255 28.38 0.76 -27.19
C LEU A 255 28.11 1.36 -28.58
N PHE A 256 27.53 2.56 -28.62
CA PHE A 256 27.16 3.23 -29.87
C PHE A 256 28.27 4.14 -30.43
N SER A 257 29.43 4.27 -29.76
CA SER A 257 30.54 5.11 -30.22
C SER A 257 31.01 4.80 -31.65
N PRO A 258 31.11 3.53 -32.10
CA PRO A 258 31.46 3.25 -33.50
C PRO A 258 30.44 3.80 -34.51
N VAL A 259 29.14 3.62 -34.18
CA VAL A 259 28.06 4.11 -35.04
C VAL A 259 28.03 5.64 -35.06
N MET A 260 28.21 6.27 -33.89
CA MET A 260 28.32 7.72 -33.78
C MET A 260 29.50 8.28 -34.58
N LEU A 261 30.64 7.59 -34.59
CA LEU A 261 31.81 7.99 -35.33
C LEU A 261 31.55 7.94 -36.85
N VAL A 262 30.97 6.85 -37.32
CA VAL A 262 30.57 6.71 -38.76
C VAL A 262 29.56 7.80 -39.14
N THR A 263 28.53 8.03 -38.31
CA THR A 263 27.57 9.10 -38.55
C THR A 263 28.22 10.48 -38.58
N ALA A 264 29.17 10.73 -37.67
CA ALA A 264 29.92 11.98 -37.64
C ALA A 264 30.70 12.22 -38.95
N ILE A 265 31.39 11.20 -39.47
CA ILE A 265 32.13 11.26 -40.71
C ILE A 265 31.17 11.53 -41.88
N LEU A 266 30.06 10.79 -41.96
CA LEU A 266 29.06 10.96 -43.03
C LEU A 266 28.48 12.38 -43.03
N VAL A 267 28.04 12.89 -41.88
CA VAL A 267 27.51 14.26 -41.77
C VAL A 267 28.54 15.31 -42.18
N LYS A 268 29.82 15.11 -41.81
CA LYS A 268 30.88 16.07 -42.13
C LYS A 268 31.26 16.06 -43.61
N THR A 269 31.20 14.90 -44.26
CA THR A 269 31.53 14.76 -45.70
C THR A 269 30.37 15.18 -46.61
N THR A 270 29.11 14.98 -46.18
CA THR A 270 27.92 15.27 -46.98
C THR A 270 27.55 16.76 -47.02
N SER A 271 27.84 17.52 -45.92
CA SER A 271 27.42 18.91 -45.88
C SER A 271 28.37 19.80 -45.06
N LYS A 272 28.56 21.07 -45.54
CA LYS A 272 29.38 22.08 -44.84
C LYS A 272 28.64 22.62 -43.61
N GLY A 273 29.31 22.69 -42.43
CA GLY A 273 28.76 23.27 -41.23
C GLY A 273 29.10 22.50 -39.96
N PRO A 274 28.51 22.86 -38.79
CA PRO A 274 28.76 22.21 -37.53
C PRO A 274 28.17 20.79 -37.49
N LEU A 275 28.90 19.86 -36.86
CA LEU A 275 28.50 18.46 -36.73
C LEU A 275 27.30 18.26 -35.86
N ILE A 276 27.27 19.01 -34.73
CA ILE A 276 26.24 18.92 -33.67
C ILE A 276 25.34 20.15 -33.77
N TYR A 277 24.04 19.88 -33.86
CA TYR A 277 22.99 20.90 -33.73
C TYR A 277 22.55 20.97 -32.26
N LYS A 278 22.48 22.20 -31.74
CA LYS A 278 22.02 22.48 -30.38
C LYS A 278 20.59 23.01 -30.45
N GLN A 279 19.68 22.38 -29.70
CA GLN A 279 18.30 22.82 -29.62
C GLN A 279 17.93 23.02 -28.16
N GLU A 280 17.40 24.18 -27.86
CA GLU A 280 16.84 24.47 -26.56
C GLU A 280 15.51 23.73 -26.38
N ARG A 281 15.36 23.03 -25.26
CA ARG A 281 14.17 22.29 -24.87
C ARG A 281 13.80 22.60 -23.44
N VAL A 282 12.51 22.59 -23.15
CA VAL A 282 11.99 22.75 -21.79
C VAL A 282 12.02 21.41 -21.08
N GLY A 283 12.67 21.38 -19.94
CA GLY A 283 12.82 20.22 -19.08
C GLY A 283 11.97 20.29 -17.82
N LEU A 284 12.41 19.54 -16.79
CA LEU A 284 11.75 19.49 -15.50
C LEU A 284 11.71 20.88 -14.83
N HIS A 285 10.60 21.20 -14.15
CA HIS A 285 10.36 22.49 -13.49
C HIS A 285 10.45 23.71 -14.44
N ASN A 286 10.09 23.51 -15.70
CA ASN A 286 10.12 24.56 -16.73
C ASN A 286 11.51 25.17 -16.98
N GLN A 287 12.57 24.44 -16.55
CA GLN A 287 13.95 24.86 -16.85
C GLN A 287 14.36 24.42 -18.23
N THR A 288 14.98 25.32 -18.99
CA THR A 288 15.47 25.01 -20.32
C THR A 288 16.82 24.29 -20.26
N PHE A 289 17.03 23.36 -21.19
CA PHE A 289 18.31 22.67 -21.36
C PHE A 289 18.66 22.54 -22.84
N GLN A 290 19.96 22.45 -23.14
CA GLN A 290 20.48 22.26 -24.50
C GLN A 290 20.49 20.78 -24.85
N MET A 291 19.68 20.39 -25.86
CA MET A 291 19.71 19.05 -26.43
C MET A 291 20.63 19.00 -27.63
N TYR A 292 21.56 18.05 -27.63
CA TYR A 292 22.51 17.84 -28.70
C TYR A 292 22.02 16.75 -29.66
N LYS A 293 22.09 17.03 -31.01
CA LYS A 293 21.75 16.06 -32.05
C LYS A 293 22.78 16.14 -33.17
N PHE A 294 22.99 15.05 -33.91
CA PHE A 294 23.64 15.14 -35.21
C PHE A 294 22.75 15.94 -36.15
N ARG A 295 23.37 16.75 -36.97
CA ARG A 295 22.65 17.54 -37.99
C ARG A 295 22.10 16.61 -39.07
N SER A 296 20.80 16.72 -39.34
CA SER A 296 20.09 15.95 -40.39
C SER A 296 19.65 16.79 -41.59
N MET A 297 19.75 18.14 -41.48
CA MET A 297 19.36 19.09 -42.54
C MET A 297 20.53 19.99 -42.88
N GLU A 298 20.61 20.43 -44.15
CA GLU A 298 21.54 21.49 -44.56
C GLU A 298 21.15 22.83 -43.90
N VAL A 299 22.16 23.60 -43.51
CA VAL A 299 21.92 24.98 -43.07
C VAL A 299 21.59 25.79 -44.34
N GLN A 300 20.31 26.07 -44.55
CA GLN A 300 19.94 27.09 -45.53
C GLN A 300 20.54 28.41 -45.02
N SER A 301 21.54 28.91 -45.75
CA SER A 301 21.95 30.30 -45.58
C SER A 301 20.75 31.14 -45.98
N GLU A 302 20.12 31.82 -45.04
CA GLU A 302 19.28 32.96 -45.37
C GLU A 302 20.12 33.93 -46.20
N LYS A 303 20.01 33.83 -47.49
CA LYS A 303 20.32 34.94 -48.36
C LYS A 303 19.12 35.86 -48.28
N SER A 304 19.35 36.99 -47.58
CA SER A 304 18.55 38.20 -47.51
C SER A 304 17.67 38.48 -48.71
#